data_048eeaf03d45c304c50f82fcd45a1af6
#
_entry.id   048eeaf03d45c304c50f82fcd45a1af6
#
_cell.length_a   1.000
_cell.length_b   1.000
_cell.length_c   1.000
_cell.angle_alpha   90.00
_cell.angle_beta   90.00
_cell.angle_gamma   90.00
#
_symmetry.space_group_name_H-M   'P 1'
#
loop_
_entity.id
_entity.type
_entity.pdbx_description
1 polymer ?
#
loop_
_entity_poly.entity_id
_entity_poly.type
_entity_poly.pdbx_seq_one_letter_code
_entity_poly.pdbx_strand_id
1 'polypeptide(L)'
;MAENPKLLVVDDEEVVCQACRRIFSRQGFDVETTVDAREGLAWAKQKKYRIILLDIKMPNMDGIQFLELLREKDPEVPVLIITGYPSIPNAAAAMRLGASDYVTKPFTSEEITRAVQRVLATRPEPVEAAAPEELAPASPAPVEQVLFWHESWFRLESDGSACVGAVLSGLHRASQIAIRLPRIGEVVYQGLPMASVTAGDAPPVLVPAPISGVVVAVNESLPKHPARLASDPCGEGWLACVCTTRYEEELKNCRPRQVSLVNADPRSAEEQAKRLTALGCQVQTLSDRDAVSAALNDVEGRVLILDAVSCGESGPELVGMINSRAPSLRVVVVAAQGEALETAYRKKKIFYYAVEPFADGEIADILAAAFRVQECPKPERPKGPSEPISTISITNRQGHKVQLMAGPGLLWRNEGLGHEIGQKLLAMMFPVVITPGEANLTPANILKTAGACDRVLVLLARDSGLLPGGLARHSKPEFAVESGDVAGKITTLAVQPDAVGGIAGLDARTRSALADHIVREMASY
;
A
#
# COMPACT_ATOMS: atom_id res chain seq x y z
N MET A 1 14.14 33.26 -26.74
CA MET A 1 13.02 32.32 -26.55
C MET A 1 13.58 31.12 -25.83
N ALA A 2 13.06 30.73 -24.70
CA ALA A 2 13.53 29.53 -24.01
C ALA A 2 13.25 28.31 -24.91
N GLU A 3 14.24 27.47 -25.14
CA GLU A 3 14.04 26.20 -25.86
C GLU A 3 13.12 25.29 -25.04
N ASN A 4 12.19 24.61 -25.72
CA ASN A 4 11.30 23.66 -25.07
C ASN A 4 12.13 22.49 -24.46
N PRO A 5 11.81 22.01 -23.25
CA PRO A 5 12.51 20.89 -22.66
C PRO A 5 12.39 19.63 -23.52
N LYS A 6 13.50 18.94 -23.74
CA LYS A 6 13.53 17.74 -24.59
C LYS A 6 13.12 16.50 -23.80
N LEU A 7 12.27 15.68 -24.42
CA LEU A 7 11.83 14.40 -23.91
C LEU A 7 12.12 13.31 -24.94
N LEU A 8 12.77 12.23 -24.54
CA LEU A 8 13.04 11.08 -25.39
C LEU A 8 12.10 9.92 -25.03
N VAL A 9 11.53 9.29 -26.03
CA VAL A 9 10.77 8.03 -25.90
C VAL A 9 11.50 6.94 -26.67
N VAL A 10 11.78 5.84 -25.99
CA VAL A 10 12.43 4.66 -26.56
C VAL A 10 11.54 3.45 -26.29
N ASP A 11 10.85 2.96 -27.34
CA ASP A 11 9.82 1.93 -27.24
C ASP A 11 9.66 1.25 -28.60
N ASP A 12 9.75 -0.08 -28.66
CA ASP A 12 9.66 -0.83 -29.92
C ASP A 12 8.26 -0.79 -30.56
N GLU A 13 7.25 -0.35 -29.81
CA GLU A 13 5.89 -0.13 -30.30
C GLU A 13 5.71 1.30 -30.83
N GLU A 14 5.69 1.46 -32.15
CA GLU A 14 5.46 2.76 -32.82
C GLU A 14 4.19 3.48 -32.32
N VAL A 15 3.14 2.71 -31.97
CA VAL A 15 1.88 3.24 -31.45
C VAL A 15 2.10 3.95 -30.11
N VAL A 16 2.93 3.41 -29.23
CA VAL A 16 3.28 4.02 -27.93
C VAL A 16 4.11 5.28 -28.16
N CYS A 17 5.11 5.22 -29.05
CA CYS A 17 5.91 6.37 -29.45
C CYS A 17 5.03 7.53 -29.93
N GLN A 18 4.07 7.27 -30.82
CA GLN A 18 3.16 8.30 -31.35
C GLN A 18 2.18 8.83 -30.29
N ALA A 19 1.71 7.97 -29.39
CA ALA A 19 0.85 8.38 -28.28
C ALA A 19 1.59 9.33 -27.35
N CYS A 20 2.79 8.96 -26.89
CA CYS A 20 3.64 9.79 -26.04
C CYS A 20 4.00 11.12 -26.73
N ARG A 21 4.36 11.10 -28.00
CA ARG A 21 4.63 12.33 -28.77
C ARG A 21 3.43 13.27 -28.76
N ARG A 22 2.21 12.77 -29.02
CA ARG A 22 0.98 13.58 -28.99
C ARG A 22 0.70 14.18 -27.60
N ILE A 23 0.89 13.38 -26.54
CA ILE A 23 0.61 13.80 -25.18
C ILE A 23 1.58 14.91 -24.76
N PHE A 24 2.88 14.68 -24.89
CA PHE A 24 3.90 15.57 -24.32
C PHE A 24 4.21 16.79 -25.19
N SER A 25 4.03 16.72 -26.53
CA SER A 25 4.10 17.92 -27.37
C SER A 25 3.03 18.96 -27.02
N ARG A 26 1.84 18.52 -26.59
CA ARG A 26 0.79 19.42 -26.08
C ARG A 26 1.12 20.06 -24.74
N GLN A 27 2.06 19.47 -24.00
CA GLN A 27 2.55 19.97 -22.71
C GLN A 27 3.81 20.84 -22.85
N GLY A 28 4.23 21.14 -24.07
CA GLY A 28 5.36 22.03 -24.34
C GLY A 28 6.71 21.34 -24.39
N PHE A 29 6.76 20.01 -24.47
CA PHE A 29 8.01 19.28 -24.68
C PHE A 29 8.36 19.20 -26.17
N ASP A 30 9.67 19.26 -26.47
CA ASP A 30 10.25 18.82 -27.74
C ASP A 30 10.48 17.30 -27.64
N VAL A 31 9.62 16.50 -28.32
CA VAL A 31 9.56 15.04 -28.13
C VAL A 31 10.26 14.32 -29.27
N GLU A 32 11.35 13.66 -28.99
CA GLU A 32 12.04 12.74 -29.89
C GLU A 32 11.62 11.30 -29.56
N THR A 33 11.37 10.46 -30.56
CA THR A 33 10.95 9.07 -30.37
C THR A 33 11.72 8.15 -31.29
N THR A 34 12.08 6.98 -30.81
CA THR A 34 12.71 5.92 -31.61
C THR A 34 12.22 4.55 -31.16
N VAL A 35 12.15 3.63 -32.11
CA VAL A 35 11.83 2.21 -31.84
C VAL A 35 13.08 1.34 -31.68
N ASP A 36 14.27 1.92 -31.87
CA ASP A 36 15.55 1.23 -31.70
C ASP A 36 16.28 1.72 -30.46
N ALA A 37 16.49 0.81 -29.51
CA ALA A 37 17.20 1.10 -28.26
C ALA A 37 18.64 1.62 -28.46
N ARG A 38 19.36 1.13 -29.48
CA ARG A 38 20.74 1.56 -29.78
C ARG A 38 20.76 2.99 -30.29
N GLU A 39 19.81 3.34 -31.14
CA GLU A 39 19.65 4.70 -31.63
C GLU A 39 19.27 5.66 -30.49
N GLY A 40 18.30 5.27 -29.66
CA GLY A 40 17.92 6.04 -28.47
C GLY A 40 19.07 6.28 -27.51
N LEU A 41 19.90 5.26 -27.28
CA LEU A 41 21.09 5.37 -26.45
C LEU A 41 22.14 6.31 -27.07
N ALA A 42 22.33 6.25 -28.40
CA ALA A 42 23.23 7.16 -29.11
C ALA A 42 22.76 8.61 -28.97
N TRP A 43 21.46 8.87 -29.09
CA TRP A 43 20.89 10.20 -28.90
C TRP A 43 21.02 10.67 -27.46
N ALA A 44 20.73 9.83 -26.47
CA ALA A 44 20.86 10.15 -25.06
C ALA A 44 22.32 10.48 -24.66
N LYS A 45 23.30 9.89 -25.36
CA LYS A 45 24.74 10.18 -25.16
C LYS A 45 25.20 11.50 -25.80
N GLN A 46 24.47 12.01 -26.80
CA GLN A 46 24.85 13.21 -27.56
C GLN A 46 24.05 14.46 -27.16
N LYS A 47 22.82 14.29 -26.69
CA LYS A 47 21.89 15.37 -26.38
C LYS A 47 21.49 15.31 -24.90
N LYS A 48 21.15 16.47 -24.33
CA LYS A 48 20.58 16.52 -22.98
C LYS A 48 19.05 16.42 -23.06
N TYR A 49 18.48 15.43 -22.39
CA TYR A 49 17.06 15.28 -22.22
C TYR A 49 16.64 15.66 -20.80
N ARG A 50 15.45 16.26 -20.68
CA ARG A 50 14.85 16.57 -19.39
C ARG A 50 14.34 15.31 -18.68
N ILE A 51 13.89 14.34 -19.51
CA ILE A 51 13.42 13.02 -19.07
C ILE A 51 13.47 12.05 -20.25
N ILE A 52 13.71 10.77 -19.95
CA ILE A 52 13.66 9.66 -20.91
C ILE A 52 12.54 8.70 -20.51
N LEU A 53 11.67 8.35 -21.42
CA LEU A 53 10.65 7.31 -21.30
C LEU A 53 11.19 6.07 -21.99
N LEU A 54 11.31 4.94 -21.29
CA LEU A 54 12.06 3.78 -21.75
C LEU A 54 11.25 2.50 -21.57
N ASP A 55 11.00 1.75 -22.64
CA ASP A 55 10.49 0.39 -22.52
C ASP A 55 11.59 -0.59 -22.08
N ILE A 56 11.21 -1.60 -21.32
CA ILE A 56 12.14 -2.65 -20.88
C ILE A 56 12.33 -3.71 -21.96
N LYS A 57 11.26 -4.15 -22.61
CA LYS A 57 11.33 -5.26 -23.56
C LYS A 57 11.41 -4.79 -25.01
N MET A 58 12.63 -4.57 -25.47
CA MET A 58 12.91 -4.21 -26.85
C MET A 58 13.82 -5.25 -27.53
N PRO A 59 13.72 -5.43 -28.85
CA PRO A 59 14.62 -6.27 -29.62
C PRO A 59 16.08 -5.75 -29.56
N ASN A 60 17.05 -6.65 -29.65
CA ASN A 60 18.48 -6.38 -29.73
C ASN A 60 19.16 -5.78 -28.49
N MET A 61 18.50 -4.91 -27.75
CA MET A 61 18.96 -4.30 -26.50
C MET A 61 17.75 -4.10 -25.61
N ASP A 62 17.71 -4.72 -24.43
CA ASP A 62 16.66 -4.49 -23.48
C ASP A 62 16.84 -3.19 -22.71
N GLY A 63 15.75 -2.68 -22.09
CA GLY A 63 15.77 -1.40 -21.37
C GLY A 63 16.70 -1.41 -20.14
N ILE A 64 16.99 -2.55 -19.56
CA ILE A 64 17.92 -2.69 -18.43
C ILE A 64 19.35 -2.43 -18.93
N GLN A 65 19.75 -3.08 -20.03
CA GLN A 65 21.05 -2.83 -20.66
C GLN A 65 21.20 -1.39 -21.14
N PHE A 66 20.10 -0.82 -21.68
CA PHE A 66 20.08 0.60 -22.05
C PHE A 66 20.35 1.49 -20.84
N LEU A 67 19.67 1.24 -19.73
CA LEU A 67 19.80 2.02 -18.50
C LEU A 67 21.22 1.90 -17.90
N GLU A 68 21.80 0.71 -17.85
CA GLU A 68 23.19 0.50 -17.41
C GLU A 68 24.17 1.36 -18.21
N LEU A 69 24.10 1.26 -19.54
CA LEU A 69 24.99 2.02 -20.45
C LEU A 69 24.73 3.54 -20.44
N LEU A 70 23.52 3.95 -20.10
CA LEU A 70 23.16 5.35 -19.92
C LEU A 70 23.78 5.90 -18.62
N ARG A 71 23.68 5.15 -17.52
CA ARG A 71 24.20 5.55 -16.20
C ARG A 71 25.72 5.68 -16.15
N GLU A 72 26.44 4.93 -16.98
CA GLU A 72 27.89 5.13 -17.14
C GLU A 72 28.26 6.53 -17.64
N LYS A 73 27.38 7.19 -18.40
CA LYS A 73 27.65 8.49 -19.02
C LYS A 73 26.85 9.64 -18.42
N ASP A 74 25.58 9.41 -18.11
CA ASP A 74 24.70 10.38 -17.46
C ASP A 74 24.00 9.70 -16.28
N PRO A 75 24.60 9.78 -15.08
CA PRO A 75 24.03 9.18 -13.88
C PRO A 75 22.77 9.89 -13.42
N GLU A 76 22.50 11.11 -13.92
CA GLU A 76 21.48 11.98 -13.35
C GLU A 76 20.23 12.15 -14.21
N VAL A 77 20.24 11.85 -15.52
CA VAL A 77 19.04 12.05 -16.34
C VAL A 77 17.88 11.22 -15.81
N PRO A 78 16.71 11.84 -15.54
CA PRO A 78 15.54 11.10 -15.09
C PRO A 78 15.07 10.09 -16.14
N VAL A 79 14.84 8.84 -15.74
CA VAL A 79 14.34 7.77 -16.60
C VAL A 79 13.04 7.23 -16.02
N LEU A 80 11.95 7.37 -16.77
CA LEU A 80 10.66 6.77 -16.49
C LEU A 80 10.53 5.47 -17.30
N ILE A 81 10.42 4.36 -16.62
CA ILE A 81 10.20 3.08 -17.28
C ILE A 81 8.74 2.95 -17.71
N ILE A 82 8.51 2.51 -18.94
CA ILE A 82 7.19 2.17 -19.48
C ILE A 82 7.24 0.73 -19.94
N THR A 83 6.37 -0.17 -19.47
CA THR A 83 6.46 -1.56 -19.92
C THR A 83 5.13 -2.29 -19.90
N GLY A 84 4.85 -3.05 -20.96
CA GLY A 84 3.73 -3.97 -21.06
C GLY A 84 3.97 -5.31 -20.32
N TYR A 85 5.20 -5.52 -19.87
CA TYR A 85 5.59 -6.72 -19.12
C TYR A 85 6.15 -6.32 -17.75
N PRO A 86 5.30 -6.06 -16.78
CA PRO A 86 5.74 -5.88 -15.41
C PRO A 86 6.25 -7.21 -14.86
N SER A 87 7.39 -7.66 -15.39
CA SER A 87 8.08 -8.76 -14.74
C SER A 87 8.91 -8.18 -13.61
N ILE A 88 8.71 -8.73 -12.49
CA ILE A 88 9.22 -8.39 -11.17
C ILE A 88 10.77 -8.22 -11.12
N PRO A 89 11.58 -9.07 -11.78
CA PRO A 89 13.02 -8.85 -11.82
C PRO A 89 13.44 -7.58 -12.56
N ASN A 90 12.72 -7.20 -13.60
CA ASN A 90 13.09 -6.08 -14.46
C ASN A 90 12.79 -4.71 -13.84
N ALA A 91 11.66 -4.55 -13.15
CA ALA A 91 11.35 -3.30 -12.45
C ALA A 91 12.33 -3.05 -11.29
N ALA A 92 12.62 -4.07 -10.48
CA ALA A 92 13.59 -3.99 -9.40
C ALA A 92 15.03 -3.77 -9.92
N ALA A 93 15.40 -4.34 -11.07
CA ALA A 93 16.69 -4.09 -11.71
C ALA A 93 16.78 -2.64 -12.22
N ALA A 94 15.73 -2.14 -12.89
CA ALA A 94 15.67 -0.77 -13.38
C ALA A 94 15.79 0.26 -12.24
N MET A 95 15.07 0.06 -11.13
CA MET A 95 15.13 0.96 -9.97
C MET A 95 16.50 0.94 -9.30
N ARG A 96 17.16 -0.23 -9.17
CA ARG A 96 18.54 -0.34 -8.67
C ARG A 96 19.56 0.38 -9.57
N LEU A 97 19.31 0.42 -10.87
CA LEU A 97 20.11 1.14 -11.85
C LEU A 97 19.74 2.62 -11.94
N GLY A 98 18.88 3.11 -11.04
CA GLY A 98 18.54 4.52 -10.93
C GLY A 98 17.43 4.98 -11.88
N ALA A 99 16.51 4.12 -12.30
CA ALA A 99 15.24 4.57 -12.88
C ALA A 99 14.49 5.42 -11.85
N SER A 100 13.83 6.49 -12.31
CA SER A 100 13.17 7.45 -11.42
C SER A 100 11.73 7.07 -11.07
N ASP A 101 11.03 6.38 -11.96
CA ASP A 101 9.66 5.89 -11.76
C ASP A 101 9.32 4.83 -12.82
N TYR A 102 8.11 4.29 -12.75
CA TYR A 102 7.68 3.17 -13.57
C TYR A 102 6.19 3.26 -13.89
N VAL A 103 5.80 3.00 -15.15
CA VAL A 103 4.41 2.97 -15.63
C VAL A 103 4.14 1.69 -16.41
N THR A 104 3.02 1.03 -16.12
CA THR A 104 2.59 -0.17 -16.83
C THR A 104 1.78 0.16 -18.07
N LYS A 105 2.03 -0.53 -19.18
CA LYS A 105 1.16 -0.55 -20.35
C LYS A 105 0.01 -1.55 -20.13
N PRO A 106 -1.22 -1.24 -20.53
CA PRO A 106 -1.69 0.02 -21.11
C PRO A 106 -1.83 1.13 -20.07
N PHE A 107 -1.53 2.37 -20.44
CA PHE A 107 -1.65 3.55 -19.61
C PHE A 107 -2.56 4.61 -20.27
N THR A 108 -3.19 5.42 -19.45
CA THR A 108 -3.95 6.59 -19.91
C THR A 108 -3.03 7.80 -20.07
N SER A 109 -3.48 8.81 -20.83
CA SER A 109 -2.76 10.07 -20.97
C SER A 109 -2.55 10.79 -19.63
N GLU A 110 -3.49 10.61 -18.69
CA GLU A 110 -3.40 11.22 -17.35
C GLU A 110 -2.36 10.51 -16.48
N GLU A 111 -2.32 9.18 -16.48
CA GLU A 111 -1.36 8.38 -15.70
C GLU A 111 0.07 8.67 -16.10
N ILE A 112 0.39 8.64 -17.39
CA ILE A 112 1.76 8.89 -17.86
C ILE A 112 2.16 10.36 -17.66
N THR A 113 1.22 11.31 -17.79
CA THR A 113 1.48 12.72 -17.52
C THR A 113 1.82 12.94 -16.05
N ARG A 114 1.05 12.35 -15.13
CA ARG A 114 1.32 12.44 -13.68
C ARG A 114 2.66 11.81 -13.31
N ALA A 115 3.01 10.67 -13.91
CA ALA A 115 4.30 10.03 -13.66
C ALA A 115 5.46 10.93 -14.11
N VAL A 116 5.39 11.51 -15.31
CA VAL A 116 6.41 12.47 -15.79
C VAL A 116 6.49 13.70 -14.88
N GLN A 117 5.37 14.25 -14.44
CA GLN A 117 5.34 15.40 -13.54
C GLN A 117 5.96 15.08 -12.17
N ARG A 118 5.68 13.89 -11.59
CA ARG A 118 6.32 13.45 -10.34
C ARG A 118 7.84 13.39 -10.48
N VAL A 119 8.31 12.71 -11.53
CA VAL A 119 9.74 12.56 -11.78
C VAL A 119 10.44 13.91 -11.94
N LEU A 120 9.79 14.87 -12.58
CA LEU A 120 10.36 16.22 -12.79
C LEU A 120 10.26 17.13 -11.56
N ALA A 121 9.23 16.94 -10.71
CA ALA A 121 9.06 17.71 -9.47
C ALA A 121 10.07 17.33 -8.38
N THR A 122 10.65 16.14 -8.44
CA THR A 122 11.64 15.64 -7.48
C THR A 122 13.03 16.26 -7.69
N ARG A 123 13.22 17.09 -8.72
CA ARG A 123 14.52 17.72 -9.04
C ARG A 123 14.40 19.25 -9.07
N PRO A 124 15.17 20.00 -8.23
CA PRO A 124 15.28 21.46 -8.37
C PRO A 124 15.93 21.82 -9.72
N GLU A 125 15.41 22.84 -10.40
CA GLU A 125 16.03 23.38 -11.59
C GLU A 125 17.49 23.82 -11.32
N PRO A 126 18.42 23.64 -12.27
CA PRO A 126 19.77 24.21 -12.13
C PRO A 126 19.64 25.74 -12.20
N VAL A 127 19.72 26.38 -11.05
CA VAL A 127 19.91 27.84 -10.97
C VAL A 127 21.37 28.11 -11.30
N GLU A 128 21.62 28.95 -12.33
CA GLU A 128 22.93 29.53 -12.61
C GLU A 128 23.50 30.17 -11.32
N ALA A 129 24.78 29.89 -11.08
CA ALA A 129 25.48 30.29 -9.87
C ALA A 129 25.45 31.81 -9.67
N ALA A 130 24.66 32.30 -8.76
CA ALA A 130 24.80 33.56 -8.10
C ALA A 130 25.42 33.31 -6.71
N ALA A 131 26.37 34.23 -6.34
CA ALA A 131 27.20 34.16 -5.15
C ALA A 131 26.40 33.99 -3.84
N PRO A 132 27.02 33.48 -2.76
CA PRO A 132 26.34 33.11 -1.55
C PRO A 132 25.87 34.32 -0.76
N GLU A 133 24.54 34.56 -0.75
CA GLU A 133 23.90 35.36 0.28
C GLU A 133 23.48 34.45 1.44
N GLU A 134 23.67 34.95 2.65
CA GLU A 134 23.40 34.28 3.92
C GLU A 134 21.98 33.70 3.94
N LEU A 135 21.89 32.39 4.03
CA LEU A 135 20.63 31.63 4.18
C LEU A 135 20.02 31.92 5.56
N ALA A 136 18.85 32.53 5.55
CA ALA A 136 17.92 32.45 6.67
C ALA A 136 17.58 30.96 6.95
N PRO A 137 17.30 30.57 8.21
CA PRO A 137 17.15 29.17 8.57
C PRO A 137 16.03 28.52 7.75
N ALA A 138 16.40 27.48 7.01
CA ALA A 138 15.48 26.67 6.23
C ALA A 138 14.33 26.19 7.11
N SER A 139 13.09 26.27 6.57
CA SER A 139 11.94 25.59 7.13
C SER A 139 12.31 24.12 7.42
N PRO A 140 11.86 23.57 8.56
CA PRO A 140 12.19 22.19 8.90
C PRO A 140 11.78 21.28 7.75
N ALA A 141 12.69 20.40 7.35
CA ALA A 141 12.42 19.33 6.37
C ALA A 141 11.10 18.64 6.73
N PRO A 142 10.28 18.23 5.76
CA PRO A 142 9.04 17.54 6.05
C PRO A 142 9.36 16.36 6.97
N VAL A 143 8.78 16.36 8.16
CA VAL A 143 8.88 15.25 9.10
C VAL A 143 8.41 14.03 8.34
N GLU A 144 9.27 13.02 8.20
CA GLU A 144 8.98 11.74 7.55
C GLU A 144 7.72 11.14 8.18
N GLN A 145 6.58 11.38 7.55
CA GLN A 145 5.29 11.03 8.11
C GLN A 145 5.05 9.54 7.95
N VAL A 146 4.95 8.83 9.07
CA VAL A 146 4.52 7.42 9.09
C VAL A 146 3.01 7.38 8.95
N LEU A 147 2.54 6.67 7.93
CA LEU A 147 1.12 6.46 7.65
C LEU A 147 0.76 4.99 7.89
N PHE A 148 -0.39 4.76 8.50
CA PHE A 148 -0.86 3.44 8.87
C PHE A 148 -2.04 3.01 8.03
N TRP A 149 -2.00 1.76 7.59
CA TRP A 149 -3.12 0.96 7.17
C TRP A 149 -3.28 -0.20 8.17
N HIS A 150 -4.22 -0.08 9.10
CA HIS A 150 -4.38 -0.97 10.25
C HIS A 150 -3.09 -1.06 11.12
N GLU A 151 -2.53 -2.27 11.28
CA GLU A 151 -1.27 -2.50 11.99
C GLU A 151 -0.01 -2.27 11.16
N SER A 152 -0.15 -2.25 9.84
CA SER A 152 0.96 -1.99 8.92
C SER A 152 1.14 -0.51 8.68
N TRP A 153 2.37 -0.11 8.46
CA TRP A 153 2.72 1.29 8.21
C TRP A 153 3.64 1.40 7.00
N PHE A 154 3.67 2.60 6.43
CA PHE A 154 4.70 2.98 5.48
C PHE A 154 5.14 4.41 5.69
N ARG A 155 6.36 4.69 5.22
CA ARG A 155 6.99 6.00 5.16
C ARG A 155 7.62 6.15 3.78
N LEU A 156 7.42 7.30 3.13
CA LEU A 156 8.10 7.58 1.88
C LEU A 156 9.56 7.94 2.14
N GLU A 157 10.43 7.29 1.41
CA GLU A 157 11.85 7.60 1.38
C GLU A 157 12.15 8.66 0.30
N SER A 158 13.33 9.27 0.38
CA SER A 158 13.75 10.33 -0.54
C SER A 158 13.87 9.88 -2.00
N ASP A 159 14.02 8.58 -2.24
CA ASP A 159 14.05 7.97 -3.57
C ASP A 159 12.66 7.66 -4.16
N GLY A 160 11.59 8.00 -3.44
CA GLY A 160 10.21 7.75 -3.82
C GLY A 160 9.70 6.33 -3.53
N SER A 161 10.54 5.46 -2.96
CA SER A 161 10.08 4.17 -2.45
C SER A 161 9.33 4.33 -1.13
N ALA A 162 8.47 3.37 -0.79
CA ALA A 162 7.82 3.29 0.50
C ALA A 162 8.54 2.25 1.37
N CYS A 163 9.18 2.67 2.45
CA CYS A 163 9.64 1.78 3.49
C CYS A 163 8.41 1.31 4.29
N VAL A 164 8.20 0.00 4.40
CA VAL A 164 7.01 -0.58 5.03
C VAL A 164 7.38 -1.46 6.22
N GLY A 165 6.49 -1.48 7.22
CA GLY A 165 6.64 -2.30 8.42
C GLY A 165 5.30 -2.53 9.10
N ALA A 166 5.36 -3.04 10.35
CA ALA A 166 4.16 -3.28 11.14
C ALA A 166 4.40 -3.08 12.64
N VAL A 167 3.37 -2.61 13.33
CA VAL A 167 3.33 -2.56 14.80
C VAL A 167 2.35 -3.63 15.27
N LEU A 168 2.90 -4.78 15.66
CA LEU A 168 2.13 -5.97 16.04
C LEU A 168 2.07 -6.12 17.56
N SER A 169 0.88 -6.42 18.07
CA SER A 169 0.67 -6.65 19.50
C SER A 169 1.18 -8.03 19.96
N GLY A 170 1.65 -8.11 21.20
CA GLY A 170 2.01 -9.36 21.87
C GLY A 170 3.40 -9.92 21.54
N LEU A 171 4.15 -9.34 20.61
CA LEU A 171 5.47 -9.85 20.20
C LEU A 171 6.50 -9.86 21.34
N HIS A 172 6.44 -8.89 22.23
CA HIS A 172 7.35 -8.75 23.37
C HIS A 172 7.26 -9.92 24.38
N ARG A 173 6.14 -10.67 24.37
CA ARG A 173 5.93 -11.84 25.25
C ARG A 173 6.43 -13.14 24.65
N ALA A 174 6.82 -13.13 23.37
CA ALA A 174 7.24 -14.34 22.70
C ALA A 174 8.70 -14.67 22.98
N SER A 175 8.98 -15.92 23.38
CA SER A 175 10.33 -16.43 23.57
C SER A 175 11.08 -16.61 22.23
N GLN A 176 10.35 -16.84 21.16
CA GLN A 176 10.88 -16.99 19.80
C GLN A 176 9.97 -16.27 18.81
N ILE A 177 10.57 -15.54 17.89
CA ILE A 177 9.87 -14.85 16.80
C ILE A 177 10.49 -15.31 15.49
N ALA A 178 9.67 -15.86 14.60
CA ALA A 178 10.05 -16.18 13.22
C ALA A 178 9.36 -15.23 12.27
N ILE A 179 10.11 -14.68 11.32
CA ILE A 179 9.62 -13.67 10.37
C ILE A 179 9.86 -14.19 8.96
N ARG A 180 8.80 -14.25 8.15
CA ARG A 180 8.88 -14.49 6.72
C ARG A 180 8.65 -13.18 5.98
N LEU A 181 9.70 -12.69 5.33
CA LEU A 181 9.67 -11.49 4.49
C LEU A 181 9.19 -11.81 3.07
N PRO A 182 8.69 -10.82 2.33
CA PRO A 182 8.42 -10.95 0.90
C PRO A 182 9.74 -11.15 0.13
N ARG A 183 9.64 -11.55 -1.13
CA ARG A 183 10.81 -11.65 -2.01
C ARG A 183 11.02 -10.35 -2.75
N ILE A 184 12.28 -9.97 -2.99
CA ILE A 184 12.59 -8.86 -3.88
C ILE A 184 11.98 -9.16 -5.25
N GLY A 185 11.24 -8.18 -5.78
CA GLY A 185 10.50 -8.32 -7.01
C GLY A 185 9.09 -8.89 -6.86
N GLU A 186 8.65 -9.28 -5.67
CA GLU A 186 7.27 -9.69 -5.41
C GLU A 186 6.33 -8.48 -5.53
N VAL A 187 5.18 -8.68 -6.22
CA VAL A 187 4.12 -7.68 -6.27
C VAL A 187 3.25 -7.83 -5.04
N VAL A 188 3.12 -6.76 -4.29
CA VAL A 188 2.24 -6.69 -3.11
C VAL A 188 1.06 -5.76 -3.40
N TYR A 189 -0.08 -6.07 -2.79
CA TYR A 189 -1.30 -5.29 -2.96
C TYR A 189 -1.82 -4.84 -1.61
N GLN A 190 -2.26 -3.57 -1.50
CA GLN A 190 -2.79 -3.03 -0.26
C GLN A 190 -3.85 -3.97 0.34
N GLY A 191 -3.66 -4.32 1.60
CA GLY A 191 -4.55 -5.19 2.36
C GLY A 191 -4.29 -6.69 2.19
N LEU A 192 -3.53 -7.13 1.18
CA LEU A 192 -3.15 -8.53 1.04
C LEU A 192 -1.86 -8.84 1.82
N PRO A 193 -1.69 -10.08 2.29
CA PRO A 193 -0.52 -10.48 3.05
C PRO A 193 0.78 -10.31 2.27
N MET A 194 1.75 -9.61 2.85
CA MET A 194 3.10 -9.45 2.31
C MET A 194 4.18 -10.12 3.17
N ALA A 195 3.95 -10.24 4.46
CA ALA A 195 4.87 -10.88 5.39
C ALA A 195 4.09 -11.71 6.40
N SER A 196 4.77 -12.59 7.15
CA SER A 196 4.17 -13.27 8.29
C SER A 196 5.13 -13.30 9.47
N VAL A 197 4.55 -13.21 10.66
CA VAL A 197 5.27 -13.23 11.93
C VAL A 197 4.67 -14.31 12.83
N THR A 198 5.49 -15.24 13.27
CA THR A 198 5.10 -16.31 14.20
C THR A 198 5.77 -16.07 15.55
N ALA A 199 5.00 -16.06 16.61
CA ALA A 199 5.45 -15.82 17.98
C ALA A 199 5.29 -17.12 18.79
N GLY A 200 6.38 -17.84 19.06
CA GLY A 200 6.35 -19.15 19.72
C GLY A 200 5.52 -20.17 18.94
N ASP A 201 4.63 -20.88 19.63
CA ASP A 201 3.72 -21.87 19.04
C ASP A 201 2.39 -21.28 18.54
N ALA A 202 2.26 -19.93 18.54
CA ALA A 202 1.06 -19.27 18.06
C ALA A 202 0.94 -19.38 16.52
N PRO A 203 -0.29 -19.38 15.98
CA PRO A 203 -0.45 -19.32 14.53
C PRO A 203 0.20 -18.05 13.94
N PRO A 204 0.73 -18.12 12.71
CA PRO A 204 1.38 -16.98 12.08
C PRO A 204 0.40 -15.81 11.92
N VAL A 205 0.81 -14.63 12.34
CA VAL A 205 0.12 -13.37 12.06
C VAL A 205 0.53 -12.91 10.67
N LEU A 206 -0.44 -12.79 9.77
CA LEU A 206 -0.23 -12.27 8.43
C LEU A 206 -0.16 -10.74 8.49
N VAL A 207 0.91 -10.17 7.96
CA VAL A 207 1.11 -8.72 7.88
C VAL A 207 0.64 -8.25 6.50
N PRO A 208 -0.44 -7.46 6.43
CA PRO A 208 -0.92 -6.95 5.16
C PRO A 208 -0.02 -5.84 4.62
N ALA A 209 0.09 -5.74 3.31
CA ALA A 209 0.77 -4.61 2.68
C ALA A 209 -0.01 -3.30 2.94
N PRO A 210 0.62 -2.23 3.43
CA PRO A 210 -0.05 -0.94 3.61
C PRO A 210 -0.28 -0.20 2.30
N ILE A 211 0.44 -0.58 1.25
CA ILE A 211 0.39 0.03 -0.08
C ILE A 211 0.75 -1.00 -1.15
N SER A 212 0.19 -0.84 -2.36
CA SER A 212 0.47 -1.72 -3.49
C SER A 212 1.74 -1.30 -4.22
N GLY A 213 2.51 -2.29 -4.68
CA GLY A 213 3.71 -2.03 -5.46
C GLY A 213 4.59 -3.26 -5.63
N VAL A 214 5.84 -3.02 -6.02
CA VAL A 214 6.86 -4.04 -6.19
C VAL A 214 7.89 -3.94 -5.08
N VAL A 215 8.19 -5.04 -4.42
CA VAL A 215 9.22 -5.11 -3.38
C VAL A 215 10.60 -4.90 -4.01
N VAL A 216 11.28 -3.83 -3.65
CA VAL A 216 12.61 -3.48 -4.18
C VAL A 216 13.75 -3.81 -3.21
N ALA A 217 13.45 -3.85 -1.91
CA ALA A 217 14.40 -4.26 -0.88
C ALA A 217 13.68 -4.96 0.28
N VAL A 218 14.40 -5.77 1.04
CA VAL A 218 13.90 -6.41 2.26
C VAL A 218 14.93 -6.28 3.38
N ASN A 219 14.48 -6.25 4.62
CA ASN A 219 15.35 -6.19 5.78
C ASN A 219 15.93 -7.58 6.11
N GLU A 220 17.01 -7.96 5.43
CA GLU A 220 17.67 -9.27 5.63
C GLU A 220 18.23 -9.47 7.04
N SER A 221 18.39 -8.38 7.81
CA SER A 221 18.86 -8.46 9.21
C SER A 221 17.76 -8.85 10.18
N LEU A 222 16.50 -8.59 9.84
CA LEU A 222 15.37 -8.75 10.73
C LEU A 222 15.09 -10.22 11.13
N PRO A 223 15.16 -11.22 10.23
CA PRO A 223 15.04 -12.62 10.64
C PRO A 223 16.15 -13.10 11.61
N LYS A 224 17.31 -12.44 11.57
CA LYS A 224 18.44 -12.73 12.50
C LYS A 224 18.29 -12.01 13.84
N HIS A 225 17.60 -10.87 13.86
CA HIS A 225 17.38 -10.03 15.02
C HIS A 225 15.87 -9.70 15.17
N PRO A 226 14.99 -10.70 15.32
CA PRO A 226 13.55 -10.51 15.23
C PRO A 226 12.97 -9.65 16.36
N ALA A 227 13.68 -9.53 17.49
CA ALA A 227 13.30 -8.65 18.59
C ALA A 227 13.16 -7.17 18.17
N ARG A 228 13.87 -6.74 17.11
CA ARG A 228 13.77 -5.36 16.57
C ARG A 228 12.37 -5.00 16.10
N LEU A 229 11.61 -5.98 15.60
CA LEU A 229 10.21 -5.76 15.23
C LEU A 229 9.33 -5.36 16.42
N ALA A 230 9.69 -5.79 17.63
CA ALA A 230 8.97 -5.43 18.85
C ALA A 230 9.53 -4.16 19.51
N SER A 231 10.87 -3.97 19.52
CA SER A 231 11.53 -2.88 20.24
C SER A 231 11.56 -1.56 19.45
N ASP A 232 11.69 -1.63 18.12
CA ASP A 232 11.78 -0.47 17.25
C ASP A 232 11.05 -0.73 15.90
N PRO A 233 9.72 -0.92 15.96
CA PRO A 233 8.93 -1.36 14.80
C PRO A 233 8.93 -0.37 13.63
N CYS A 234 9.11 0.94 13.87
CA CYS A 234 9.11 1.98 12.84
C CYS A 234 10.50 2.44 12.41
N GLY A 235 11.56 1.97 13.10
CA GLY A 235 12.96 2.18 12.73
C GLY A 235 13.60 0.89 12.24
N GLU A 236 14.44 0.22 13.05
CA GLU A 236 15.18 -0.99 12.65
C GLU A 236 14.29 -2.21 12.34
N GLY A 237 13.02 -2.20 12.79
CA GLY A 237 12.01 -3.25 12.57
C GLY A 237 11.27 -3.17 11.23
N TRP A 238 11.71 -2.36 10.26
CA TRP A 238 11.10 -2.33 8.95
C TRP A 238 11.16 -3.69 8.24
N LEU A 239 10.19 -3.97 7.35
CA LEU A 239 10.06 -5.27 6.69
C LEU A 239 10.61 -5.25 5.25
N ALA A 240 10.19 -4.28 4.46
CA ALA A 240 10.53 -4.18 3.04
C ALA A 240 10.46 -2.72 2.55
N CYS A 241 11.09 -2.44 1.40
CA CYS A 241 10.81 -1.23 0.62
C CYS A 241 10.02 -1.61 -0.62
N VAL A 242 9.01 -0.81 -0.93
CA VAL A 242 8.06 -1.05 -2.02
C VAL A 242 8.07 0.14 -2.98
N CYS A 243 8.34 -0.10 -4.25
CA CYS A 243 8.09 0.87 -5.31
C CYS A 243 6.59 0.91 -5.58
N THR A 244 5.93 2.01 -5.22
CA THR A 244 4.47 2.11 -5.19
C THR A 244 3.89 2.23 -6.60
N THR A 245 2.78 1.54 -6.87
CA THR A 245 2.11 1.57 -8.18
C THR A 245 0.78 2.33 -8.17
N ARG A 246 0.17 2.53 -6.99
CA ARG A 246 -1.14 3.17 -6.82
C ARG A 246 -1.18 4.14 -5.63
N TYR A 247 -0.10 4.87 -5.43
CA TYR A 247 0.09 5.70 -4.24
C TYR A 247 -1.08 6.64 -3.94
N GLU A 248 -1.51 7.46 -4.90
CA GLU A 248 -2.54 8.49 -4.68
C GLU A 248 -3.93 7.91 -4.36
N GLU A 249 -4.25 6.74 -4.93
CA GLU A 249 -5.53 6.08 -4.68
C GLU A 249 -5.57 5.46 -3.29
N GLU A 250 -4.49 4.80 -2.91
CA GLU A 250 -4.40 4.00 -1.69
C GLU A 250 -4.04 4.84 -0.47
N LEU A 251 -3.40 6.00 -0.66
CA LEU A 251 -3.11 6.97 0.40
C LEU A 251 -4.38 7.38 1.15
N LYS A 252 -5.52 7.46 0.46
CA LYS A 252 -6.82 7.82 1.06
C LYS A 252 -7.27 6.84 2.14
N ASN A 253 -6.79 5.62 2.10
CA ASN A 253 -7.09 4.56 3.07
C ASN A 253 -6.14 4.57 4.28
N CYS A 254 -5.07 5.36 4.20
CA CYS A 254 -4.03 5.40 5.23
C CYS A 254 -4.18 6.65 6.09
N ARG A 255 -3.86 6.53 7.37
CA ARG A 255 -3.97 7.63 8.33
C ARG A 255 -2.74 7.67 9.23
N PRO A 256 -2.29 8.86 9.64
CA PRO A 256 -1.33 8.97 10.72
C PRO A 256 -1.98 8.53 12.04
N ARG A 257 -1.22 7.91 12.93
CA ARG A 257 -1.65 7.68 14.31
C ARG A 257 -1.39 8.93 15.14
N GLN A 258 -2.44 9.66 15.44
CA GLN A 258 -2.34 10.90 16.22
C GLN A 258 -2.62 10.64 17.69
N VAL A 259 -1.72 11.08 18.55
CA VAL A 259 -1.85 10.97 20.01
C VAL A 259 -1.80 12.35 20.64
N SER A 260 -2.82 12.69 21.43
CA SER A 260 -2.80 13.84 22.33
C SER A 260 -2.33 13.37 23.69
N LEU A 261 -1.15 13.79 24.12
CA LEU A 261 -0.56 13.46 25.40
C LEU A 261 -0.81 14.58 26.39
N VAL A 262 -1.65 14.34 27.40
CA VAL A 262 -1.93 15.28 28.48
C VAL A 262 -0.97 14.98 29.63
N ASN A 263 0.03 15.85 29.80
CA ASN A 263 1.01 15.74 30.86
C ASN A 263 1.52 17.13 31.22
N ALA A 264 1.36 17.52 32.49
CA ALA A 264 1.75 18.83 32.99
C ALA A 264 3.26 18.91 33.37
N ASP A 265 3.95 17.77 33.51
CA ASP A 265 5.39 17.74 33.71
C ASP A 265 6.13 17.70 32.37
N PRO A 266 6.88 18.76 31.96
CA PRO A 266 7.55 18.81 30.68
C PRO A 266 8.60 17.71 30.44
N ARG A 267 9.28 17.24 31.49
CA ARG A 267 10.32 16.19 31.37
C ARG A 267 9.69 14.84 31.11
N SER A 268 8.68 14.50 31.90
CA SER A 268 7.91 13.26 31.72
C SER A 268 7.19 13.27 30.37
N ALA A 269 6.60 14.41 29.97
CA ALA A 269 5.95 14.56 28.68
C ALA A 269 6.91 14.33 27.49
N GLU A 270 8.14 14.85 27.56
CA GLU A 270 9.14 14.65 26.50
C GLU A 270 9.56 13.18 26.38
N GLU A 271 9.76 12.49 27.52
CA GLU A 271 10.13 11.07 27.53
C GLU A 271 9.01 10.18 26.99
N GLN A 272 7.77 10.43 27.44
CA GLN A 272 6.60 9.70 26.95
C GLN A 272 6.37 9.98 25.44
N ALA A 273 6.52 11.23 24.99
CA ALA A 273 6.39 11.59 23.60
C ALA A 273 7.43 10.88 22.70
N LYS A 274 8.69 10.80 23.14
CA LYS A 274 9.73 10.04 22.43
C LYS A 274 9.38 8.56 22.25
N ARG A 275 8.87 7.92 23.31
CA ARG A 275 8.43 6.51 23.26
C ARG A 275 7.28 6.32 22.27
N LEU A 276 6.31 7.23 22.25
CA LEU A 276 5.17 7.17 21.34
C LEU A 276 5.57 7.43 19.89
N THR A 277 6.51 8.35 19.67
CA THR A 277 7.05 8.65 18.34
C THR A 277 7.82 7.46 17.76
N ALA A 278 8.57 6.72 18.58
CA ALA A 278 9.22 5.48 18.15
C ALA A 278 8.24 4.40 17.67
N LEU A 279 6.98 4.47 18.11
CA LEU A 279 5.86 3.63 17.63
C LEU A 279 5.13 4.22 16.40
N GLY A 280 5.71 5.24 15.76
CA GLY A 280 5.16 5.90 14.57
C GLY A 280 4.00 6.85 14.85
N CYS A 281 3.76 7.23 16.11
CA CYS A 281 2.70 8.16 16.44
C CYS A 281 3.15 9.62 16.27
N GLN A 282 2.24 10.45 15.78
CA GLN A 282 2.37 11.91 15.85
C GLN A 282 1.84 12.37 17.21
N VAL A 283 2.71 12.95 18.03
CA VAL A 283 2.37 13.30 19.41
C VAL A 283 2.20 14.80 19.55
N GLN A 284 1.04 15.21 20.06
CA GLN A 284 0.75 16.57 20.50
C GLN A 284 0.71 16.58 22.03
N THR A 285 1.65 17.25 22.67
CA THR A 285 1.65 17.45 24.13
C THR A 285 0.73 18.58 24.52
N LEU A 286 -0.08 18.34 25.56
CA LEU A 286 -1.06 19.28 26.12
C LEU A 286 -0.77 19.44 27.61
N SER A 287 -0.44 20.65 28.05
CA SER A 287 0.01 20.92 29.42
C SER A 287 -1.12 21.28 30.39
N ASP A 288 -2.26 21.74 29.86
CA ASP A 288 -3.34 22.31 30.68
C ASP A 288 -4.73 22.01 30.10
N ARG A 289 -5.77 22.38 30.89
CA ARG A 289 -7.18 22.13 30.56
C ARG A 289 -7.65 22.88 29.32
N ASP A 290 -7.11 24.08 29.09
CA ASP A 290 -7.53 24.90 27.94
C ASP A 290 -6.97 24.35 26.65
N ALA A 291 -5.71 23.89 26.65
CA ALA A 291 -5.08 23.17 25.54
C ALA A 291 -5.86 21.89 25.21
N VAL A 292 -6.26 21.10 26.22
CA VAL A 292 -7.12 19.93 26.01
C VAL A 292 -8.45 20.33 25.39
N SER A 293 -9.11 21.37 25.93
CA SER A 293 -10.40 21.84 25.41
C SER A 293 -10.33 22.27 23.93
N ALA A 294 -9.24 22.92 23.54
CA ALA A 294 -8.99 23.31 22.15
C ALA A 294 -8.76 22.11 21.23
N ALA A 295 -8.00 21.11 21.71
CA ALA A 295 -7.70 19.88 20.96
C ALA A 295 -8.93 18.99 20.71
N LEU A 296 -10.01 19.13 21.49
CA LEU A 296 -11.25 18.36 21.32
C LEU A 296 -12.09 18.77 20.09
N ASN A 297 -11.71 19.81 19.36
CA ASN A 297 -12.41 20.22 18.13
C ASN A 297 -12.08 19.32 16.93
N ASP A 298 -10.96 18.58 16.99
CA ASP A 298 -10.52 17.66 15.95
C ASP A 298 -10.07 16.35 16.60
N VAL A 299 -10.99 15.42 16.75
CA VAL A 299 -10.76 14.15 17.48
C VAL A 299 -10.81 12.92 16.58
N GLU A 300 -11.10 13.07 15.29
CA GLU A 300 -11.24 11.94 14.38
C GLU A 300 -9.90 11.20 14.23
N GLY A 301 -9.91 9.90 14.53
CA GLY A 301 -8.70 9.06 14.42
C GLY A 301 -7.64 9.31 15.49
N ARG A 302 -7.95 10.08 16.55
CA ARG A 302 -7.02 10.36 17.66
C ARG A 302 -7.22 9.44 18.85
N VAL A 303 -6.14 9.25 19.60
CA VAL A 303 -6.13 8.65 20.94
C VAL A 303 -5.62 9.70 21.92
N LEU A 304 -6.25 9.82 23.08
CA LEU A 304 -5.77 10.70 24.14
C LEU A 304 -5.15 9.85 25.25
N ILE A 305 -3.90 10.17 25.59
CA ILE A 305 -3.20 9.61 26.74
C ILE A 305 -3.16 10.68 27.83
N LEU A 306 -3.62 10.35 29.03
CA LEU A 306 -3.64 11.25 30.17
C LEU A 306 -2.75 10.69 31.26
N ASP A 307 -1.74 11.43 31.64
CA ASP A 307 -0.89 11.13 32.78
C ASP A 307 -1.61 11.51 34.09
N ALA A 308 -1.98 10.51 34.89
CA ALA A 308 -2.76 10.71 36.09
C ALA A 308 -1.95 11.41 37.19
N VAL A 309 -0.62 11.17 37.23
CA VAL A 309 0.25 11.74 38.25
C VAL A 309 0.36 13.24 38.08
N SER A 310 0.59 13.71 36.86
CA SER A 310 0.71 15.14 36.56
C SER A 310 -0.62 15.90 36.63
N CYS A 311 -1.75 15.23 36.34
CA CYS A 311 -3.09 15.84 36.41
C CYS A 311 -3.67 15.87 37.83
N GLY A 312 -3.21 15.00 38.75
CA GLY A 312 -3.66 14.93 40.12
C GLY A 312 -5.18 14.80 40.28
N GLU A 313 -5.74 15.45 41.30
CA GLU A 313 -7.18 15.38 41.63
C GLU A 313 -8.10 15.90 40.51
N SER A 314 -7.62 16.77 39.64
CA SER A 314 -8.41 17.31 38.52
C SER A 314 -8.57 16.36 37.34
N GLY A 315 -7.77 15.30 37.27
CA GLY A 315 -7.74 14.36 36.16
C GLY A 315 -9.08 13.65 35.87
N PRO A 316 -9.77 13.08 36.87
CA PRO A 316 -11.07 12.45 36.65
C PRO A 316 -12.15 13.42 36.15
N GLU A 317 -12.12 14.69 36.58
CA GLU A 317 -13.03 15.73 36.08
C GLU A 317 -12.72 16.09 34.62
N LEU A 318 -11.42 16.18 34.27
CA LEU A 318 -10.96 16.40 32.91
C LEU A 318 -11.44 15.29 31.96
N VAL A 319 -11.33 14.01 32.39
CA VAL A 319 -11.89 12.88 31.64
C VAL A 319 -13.40 12.99 31.50
N GLY A 320 -14.12 13.45 32.52
CA GLY A 320 -15.56 13.70 32.46
C GLY A 320 -15.92 14.77 31.41
N MET A 321 -15.14 15.84 31.33
CA MET A 321 -15.31 16.89 30.32
C MET A 321 -15.04 16.34 28.90
N ILE A 322 -13.96 15.57 28.72
CA ILE A 322 -13.62 14.93 27.45
C ILE A 322 -14.76 14.02 26.99
N ASN A 323 -15.27 13.16 27.88
CA ASN A 323 -16.37 12.24 27.55
C ASN A 323 -17.65 12.96 27.13
N SER A 324 -17.89 14.18 27.67
CA SER A 324 -19.08 14.96 27.33
C SER A 324 -18.97 15.64 25.98
N ARG A 325 -17.75 16.12 25.62
CA ARG A 325 -17.51 16.86 24.37
C ARG A 325 -17.12 15.96 23.18
N ALA A 326 -16.39 14.87 23.46
CA ALA A 326 -15.86 13.96 22.46
C ALA A 326 -16.10 12.49 22.89
N PRO A 327 -17.33 11.99 22.88
CA PRO A 327 -17.69 10.65 23.38
C PRO A 327 -17.07 9.50 22.58
N SER A 328 -16.60 9.75 21.36
CA SER A 328 -15.90 8.78 20.50
C SER A 328 -14.40 8.70 20.75
N LEU A 329 -13.81 9.70 21.43
CA LEU A 329 -12.38 9.75 21.70
C LEU A 329 -11.99 8.65 22.70
N ARG A 330 -10.97 7.90 22.38
CA ARG A 330 -10.43 6.85 23.25
C ARG A 330 -9.42 7.44 24.20
N VAL A 331 -9.74 7.37 25.49
CA VAL A 331 -8.90 7.92 26.57
C VAL A 331 -8.17 6.78 27.26
N VAL A 332 -6.84 6.81 27.22
CA VAL A 332 -5.95 5.94 27.97
C VAL A 332 -5.43 6.74 29.15
N VAL A 333 -5.60 6.23 30.36
CA VAL A 333 -5.07 6.84 31.58
C VAL A 333 -3.80 6.10 31.97
N VAL A 334 -2.70 6.82 32.15
CA VAL A 334 -1.42 6.32 32.63
C VAL A 334 -1.23 6.79 34.07
N ALA A 335 -0.97 5.87 34.98
CA ALA A 335 -0.86 6.15 36.42
C ALA A 335 0.35 5.44 37.04
N ALA A 336 0.84 5.97 38.14
CA ALA A 336 1.82 5.26 38.97
C ALA A 336 1.16 4.12 39.75
N GLN A 337 1.97 3.15 40.18
CA GLN A 337 1.50 2.06 41.00
C GLN A 337 0.96 2.59 42.35
N GLY A 338 -0.27 2.16 42.73
CA GLY A 338 -0.92 2.58 43.96
C GLY A 338 -1.59 3.94 43.91
N GLU A 339 -1.89 4.47 42.72
CA GLU A 339 -2.58 5.73 42.53
C GLU A 339 -3.97 5.74 43.18
N ALA A 340 -4.20 6.69 44.10
CA ALA A 340 -5.41 6.77 44.92
C ALA A 340 -6.69 7.05 44.08
N LEU A 341 -6.55 7.65 42.89
CA LEU A 341 -7.64 8.07 42.01
C LEU A 341 -8.10 7.00 41.03
N GLU A 342 -7.53 5.79 41.02
CA GLU A 342 -7.91 4.71 40.11
C GLU A 342 -9.43 4.49 40.06
N THR A 343 -10.07 4.38 41.25
CA THR A 343 -11.52 4.19 41.34
C THR A 343 -12.31 5.36 40.71
N ALA A 344 -11.81 6.58 40.80
CA ALA A 344 -12.43 7.76 40.22
C ALA A 344 -12.35 7.76 38.69
N TYR A 345 -11.20 7.37 38.13
CA TYR A 345 -11.02 7.20 36.69
C TYR A 345 -11.86 6.07 36.12
N ARG A 346 -11.92 4.91 36.80
CA ARG A 346 -12.70 3.76 36.34
C ARG A 346 -14.24 4.00 36.34
N LYS A 347 -14.71 5.00 37.09
CA LYS A 347 -16.12 5.46 37.03
C LYS A 347 -16.40 6.30 35.77
N LYS A 348 -15.38 6.75 35.06
CA LYS A 348 -15.51 7.49 33.81
C LYS A 348 -15.38 6.54 32.62
N LYS A 349 -15.80 6.98 31.44
CA LYS A 349 -15.61 6.23 30.19
C LYS A 349 -14.15 6.37 29.76
N ILE A 350 -13.32 5.43 30.15
CA ILE A 350 -11.92 5.31 29.69
C ILE A 350 -11.76 4.07 28.83
N PHE A 351 -10.84 4.13 27.87
CA PHE A 351 -10.52 2.98 27.03
C PHE A 351 -9.65 1.95 27.79
N TYR A 352 -8.61 2.45 28.47
CA TYR A 352 -7.70 1.62 29.25
C TYR A 352 -7.12 2.42 30.44
N TYR A 353 -6.80 1.71 31.52
CA TYR A 353 -6.07 2.24 32.67
C TYR A 353 -4.75 1.49 32.77
N ALA A 354 -3.65 2.14 32.43
CA ALA A 354 -2.30 1.59 32.41
C ALA A 354 -1.53 2.01 33.66
N VAL A 355 -0.70 1.12 34.19
CA VAL A 355 0.08 1.37 35.40
C VAL A 355 1.57 1.28 35.08
N GLU A 356 2.32 2.35 35.36
CA GLU A 356 3.77 2.36 35.20
C GLU A 356 4.48 1.68 36.42
N PRO A 357 5.65 1.02 36.20
CA PRO A 357 6.33 0.86 34.91
C PRO A 357 5.62 -0.15 34.00
N PHE A 358 5.54 0.18 32.70
CA PHE A 358 4.98 -0.72 31.72
C PHE A 358 5.85 -1.96 31.53
N ALA A 359 5.23 -3.11 31.31
CA ALA A 359 5.92 -4.24 30.71
C ALA A 359 6.39 -3.88 29.29
N ASP A 360 7.47 -4.53 28.84
CA ASP A 360 8.01 -4.32 27.50
C ASP A 360 6.90 -4.49 26.46
N GLY A 361 6.70 -3.47 25.59
CA GLY A 361 5.69 -3.46 24.54
C GLY A 361 4.23 -3.25 24.97
N GLU A 362 3.92 -3.11 26.26
CA GLU A 362 2.55 -2.92 26.75
C GLU A 362 1.88 -1.68 26.16
N ILE A 363 2.60 -0.56 26.07
CA ILE A 363 2.06 0.68 25.47
C ILE A 363 1.78 0.50 23.97
N ALA A 364 2.59 -0.29 23.25
CA ALA A 364 2.35 -0.62 21.85
C ALA A 364 1.06 -1.44 21.70
N ASP A 365 0.82 -2.41 22.59
CA ASP A 365 -0.40 -3.23 22.61
C ASP A 365 -1.65 -2.37 22.88
N ILE A 366 -1.57 -1.46 23.84
CA ILE A 366 -2.65 -0.54 24.19
C ILE A 366 -2.97 0.37 23.00
N LEU A 367 -1.96 0.95 22.36
CA LEU A 367 -2.14 1.80 21.18
C LEU A 367 -2.69 1.02 19.98
N ALA A 368 -2.15 -0.17 19.71
CA ALA A 368 -2.65 -1.03 18.65
C ALA A 368 -4.15 -1.35 18.84
N ALA A 369 -4.56 -1.63 20.07
CA ALA A 369 -5.97 -1.84 20.41
C ALA A 369 -6.78 -0.53 20.29
N ALA A 370 -6.21 0.61 20.73
CA ALA A 370 -6.88 1.90 20.70
C ALA A 370 -7.07 2.44 19.27
N PHE A 371 -6.13 2.19 18.35
CA PHE A 371 -6.24 2.59 16.95
C PHE A 371 -6.95 1.56 16.06
N ARG A 372 -7.20 0.34 16.57
CA ARG A 372 -7.96 -0.64 15.79
C ARG A 372 -9.32 -0.06 15.44
N VAL A 373 -9.54 0.16 14.15
CA VAL A 373 -10.87 0.52 13.64
C VAL A 373 -11.80 -0.59 14.10
N GLN A 374 -12.94 -0.22 14.71
CA GLN A 374 -13.96 -1.23 15.00
C GLN A 374 -14.22 -1.96 13.68
N GLU A 375 -13.90 -3.24 13.65
CA GLU A 375 -14.36 -4.10 12.56
C GLU A 375 -15.85 -3.81 12.42
N CYS A 376 -16.29 -3.47 11.20
CA CYS A 376 -17.71 -3.42 10.89
C CYS A 376 -18.37 -4.64 11.54
N PRO A 377 -19.53 -4.48 12.22
CA PRO A 377 -20.20 -5.60 12.85
C PRO A 377 -20.23 -6.73 11.82
N LYS A 378 -19.77 -7.93 12.22
CA LYS A 378 -19.73 -9.10 11.34
C LYS A 378 -21.09 -9.16 10.66
N PRO A 379 -21.17 -9.10 9.33
CA PRO A 379 -22.45 -9.26 8.67
C PRO A 379 -23.06 -10.56 9.21
N GLU A 380 -24.30 -10.47 9.72
CA GLU A 380 -24.99 -11.66 10.19
C GLU A 380 -24.93 -12.70 9.07
N ARG A 381 -24.44 -13.89 9.38
CA ARG A 381 -24.35 -14.97 8.38
C ARG A 381 -25.76 -15.18 7.82
N PRO A 382 -25.96 -15.04 6.51
CA PRO A 382 -27.25 -15.29 5.91
C PRO A 382 -27.65 -16.73 6.25
N LYS A 383 -28.81 -16.89 6.83
CA LYS A 383 -29.39 -18.20 7.18
C LYS A 383 -29.92 -18.85 5.90
N GLY A 384 -29.12 -19.67 5.26
CA GLY A 384 -29.50 -20.44 4.07
C GLY A 384 -28.34 -21.22 3.47
N PRO A 385 -28.58 -22.24 2.67
CA PRO A 385 -27.53 -22.95 1.97
C PRO A 385 -26.80 -22.00 1.02
N SER A 386 -25.49 -22.05 1.06
CA SER A 386 -24.63 -21.29 0.16
C SER A 386 -24.70 -21.88 -1.24
N GLU A 387 -24.99 -21.06 -2.26
CA GLU A 387 -25.04 -21.48 -3.65
C GLU A 387 -23.73 -21.09 -4.35
N PRO A 388 -23.12 -22.02 -5.13
CA PRO A 388 -21.95 -21.68 -5.92
C PRO A 388 -22.30 -20.67 -7.02
N ILE A 389 -21.34 -19.81 -7.36
CA ILE A 389 -21.43 -18.84 -8.44
C ILE A 389 -20.43 -19.26 -9.52
N SER A 390 -20.91 -19.41 -10.76
CA SER A 390 -20.05 -19.71 -11.90
C SER A 390 -19.38 -18.47 -12.48
N THR A 391 -20.11 -17.38 -12.58
CA THR A 391 -19.60 -16.13 -13.17
C THR A 391 -20.24 -14.91 -12.53
N ILE A 392 -19.46 -13.81 -12.51
CA ILE A 392 -19.95 -12.46 -12.20
C ILE A 392 -19.65 -11.58 -13.40
N SER A 393 -20.65 -10.95 -13.99
CA SER A 393 -20.50 -10.11 -15.17
C SER A 393 -20.96 -8.70 -14.88
N ILE A 394 -20.24 -7.71 -15.40
CA ILE A 394 -20.62 -6.30 -15.34
C ILE A 394 -20.48 -5.66 -16.73
N THR A 395 -21.19 -4.54 -16.93
CA THR A 395 -20.83 -3.57 -17.94
C THR A 395 -20.22 -2.37 -17.23
N ASN A 396 -18.95 -2.04 -17.52
CA ASN A 396 -18.27 -0.95 -16.87
C ASN A 396 -18.74 0.43 -17.38
N ARG A 397 -18.21 1.52 -16.80
CA ARG A 397 -18.61 2.89 -17.17
C ARG A 397 -18.26 3.26 -18.62
N GLN A 398 -17.34 2.54 -19.24
CA GLN A 398 -16.93 2.71 -20.63
C GLN A 398 -17.78 1.89 -21.60
N GLY A 399 -18.72 1.09 -21.08
CA GLY A 399 -19.61 0.23 -21.88
C GLY A 399 -19.03 -1.15 -22.17
N HIS A 400 -17.83 -1.48 -21.65
CA HIS A 400 -17.20 -2.79 -21.86
C HIS A 400 -17.84 -3.86 -20.98
N LYS A 401 -18.08 -5.03 -21.57
CA LYS A 401 -18.52 -6.23 -20.86
C LYS A 401 -17.32 -6.94 -20.25
N VAL A 402 -17.26 -6.98 -18.92
CA VAL A 402 -16.21 -7.67 -18.15
C VAL A 402 -16.84 -8.84 -17.41
N GLN A 403 -16.24 -10.02 -17.54
CA GLN A 403 -16.71 -11.23 -16.89
C GLN A 403 -15.64 -11.86 -16.02
N LEU A 404 -15.96 -12.12 -14.76
CA LEU A 404 -15.17 -12.91 -13.83
C LEU A 404 -15.63 -14.36 -13.87
N MET A 405 -14.72 -15.28 -14.14
CA MET A 405 -14.89 -16.73 -14.01
C MET A 405 -13.95 -17.21 -12.92
N ALA A 406 -14.39 -18.14 -12.08
CA ALA A 406 -13.55 -18.64 -11.00
C ALA A 406 -13.59 -20.16 -10.92
N GLY A 407 -12.51 -20.77 -10.43
CA GLY A 407 -12.42 -22.19 -10.16
C GLY A 407 -13.44 -22.68 -9.15
N PRO A 408 -13.67 -23.99 -9.06
CA PRO A 408 -14.62 -24.58 -8.14
C PRO A 408 -14.38 -24.12 -6.70
N GLY A 409 -15.45 -23.79 -6.00
CA GLY A 409 -15.40 -23.39 -4.59
C GLY A 409 -14.81 -22.02 -4.28
N LEU A 410 -14.46 -21.19 -5.30
CA LEU A 410 -13.90 -19.88 -5.08
C LEU A 410 -14.96 -18.80 -4.89
N LEU A 411 -16.09 -18.90 -5.58
CA LEU A 411 -17.17 -17.93 -5.49
C LEU A 411 -18.44 -18.58 -4.91
N TRP A 412 -19.02 -17.96 -3.91
CA TRP A 412 -20.26 -18.36 -3.26
C TRP A 412 -21.21 -17.17 -3.15
N ARG A 413 -22.52 -17.39 -3.38
CA ARG A 413 -23.53 -16.33 -3.45
C ARG A 413 -23.83 -15.70 -2.08
N ASN A 414 -23.93 -16.52 -1.04
CA ASN A 414 -24.43 -16.09 0.26
C ASN A 414 -23.33 -15.85 1.29
N GLU A 415 -22.10 -16.23 0.98
CA GLU A 415 -20.94 -16.05 1.87
C GLU A 415 -19.62 -16.11 1.08
N GLY A 416 -18.55 -15.59 1.65
CA GLY A 416 -17.24 -15.64 1.04
C GLY A 416 -16.99 -14.60 -0.05
N LEU A 417 -15.99 -14.87 -0.87
CA LEU A 417 -15.42 -13.89 -1.81
C LEU A 417 -16.41 -13.43 -2.88
N GLY A 418 -17.22 -14.35 -3.43
CA GLY A 418 -18.19 -14.00 -4.49
C GLY A 418 -19.30 -13.07 -4.00
N HIS A 419 -19.76 -13.26 -2.77
CA HIS A 419 -20.73 -12.38 -2.14
C HIS A 419 -20.15 -10.97 -1.96
N GLU A 420 -18.95 -10.86 -1.42
CA GLU A 420 -18.29 -9.56 -1.20
C GLU A 420 -18.04 -8.82 -2.51
N ILE A 421 -17.56 -9.50 -3.55
CA ILE A 421 -17.39 -8.91 -4.89
C ILE A 421 -18.73 -8.36 -5.41
N GLY A 422 -19.80 -9.17 -5.35
CA GLY A 422 -21.13 -8.76 -5.80
C GLY A 422 -21.67 -7.54 -5.06
N GLN A 423 -21.53 -7.51 -3.73
CA GLN A 423 -21.94 -6.36 -2.90
C GLN A 423 -21.16 -5.08 -3.22
N LYS A 424 -19.84 -5.19 -3.37
CA LYS A 424 -19.00 -4.03 -3.70
C LYS A 424 -19.30 -3.48 -5.10
N LEU A 425 -19.51 -4.34 -6.09
CA LEU A 425 -19.90 -3.91 -7.44
C LEU A 425 -21.27 -3.21 -7.46
N LEU A 426 -22.24 -3.74 -6.71
CA LEU A 426 -23.57 -3.12 -6.56
C LEU A 426 -23.46 -1.75 -5.87
N ALA A 427 -22.61 -1.63 -4.82
CA ALA A 427 -22.38 -0.36 -4.13
C ALA A 427 -21.74 0.70 -5.06
N MET A 428 -20.98 0.29 -6.07
CA MET A 428 -20.43 1.16 -7.11
C MET A 428 -21.44 1.46 -8.25
N MET A 429 -22.67 1.03 -8.13
CA MET A 429 -23.74 1.22 -9.11
C MET A 429 -23.48 0.54 -10.47
N PHE A 430 -22.72 -0.54 -10.52
CA PHE A 430 -22.58 -1.34 -11.72
C PHE A 430 -23.79 -2.26 -11.91
N PRO A 431 -24.27 -2.47 -13.15
CA PRO A 431 -25.22 -3.53 -13.47
C PRO A 431 -24.52 -4.90 -13.36
N VAL A 432 -24.83 -5.62 -12.28
CA VAL A 432 -24.21 -6.92 -11.96
C VAL A 432 -25.14 -8.06 -12.37
N VAL A 433 -24.62 -9.01 -13.14
CA VAL A 433 -25.29 -10.28 -13.43
C VAL A 433 -24.49 -11.41 -12.80
N ILE A 434 -25.12 -12.11 -11.84
CA ILE A 434 -24.53 -13.26 -11.16
C ILE A 434 -25.17 -14.53 -11.72
N THR A 435 -24.35 -15.44 -12.23
CA THR A 435 -24.82 -16.73 -12.75
C THR A 435 -24.58 -17.82 -11.71
N PRO A 436 -25.61 -18.50 -11.21
CA PRO A 436 -25.43 -19.62 -10.28
C PRO A 436 -24.83 -20.84 -10.95
N GLY A 437 -24.24 -21.73 -10.16
CA GLY A 437 -23.65 -22.98 -10.60
C GLY A 437 -22.12 -23.01 -10.48
N GLU A 438 -21.52 -24.12 -10.84
CA GLU A 438 -20.06 -24.28 -10.88
C GLU A 438 -19.49 -23.84 -12.23
N ALA A 439 -18.39 -23.10 -12.20
CA ALA A 439 -17.73 -22.66 -13.41
C ALA A 439 -16.98 -23.82 -14.08
N ASN A 440 -17.22 -23.99 -15.38
CA ASN A 440 -16.41 -24.90 -16.20
C ASN A 440 -15.24 -24.11 -16.82
N LEU A 441 -14.09 -24.19 -16.19
CA LEU A 441 -12.86 -23.49 -16.61
C LEU A 441 -12.05 -24.28 -17.67
N THR A 442 -12.70 -24.99 -18.59
CA THR A 442 -11.98 -25.55 -19.72
C THR A 442 -11.47 -24.43 -20.66
N PRO A 443 -10.32 -24.61 -21.31
CA PRO A 443 -9.80 -23.65 -22.27
C PRO A 443 -10.84 -23.24 -23.32
N ALA A 444 -11.61 -24.20 -23.83
CA ALA A 444 -12.65 -23.95 -24.82
C ALA A 444 -13.77 -22.99 -24.28
N ASN A 445 -14.20 -23.16 -23.03
CA ASN A 445 -15.20 -22.30 -22.43
C ASN A 445 -14.67 -20.89 -22.11
N ILE A 446 -13.43 -20.79 -21.66
CA ILE A 446 -12.79 -19.49 -21.41
C ILE A 446 -12.66 -18.72 -22.74
N LEU A 447 -12.20 -19.37 -23.81
CA LEU A 447 -12.08 -18.76 -25.12
C LEU A 447 -13.43 -18.36 -25.72
N LYS A 448 -14.47 -19.20 -25.56
CA LYS A 448 -15.83 -18.88 -25.97
C LYS A 448 -16.36 -17.64 -25.23
N THR A 449 -16.12 -17.55 -23.93
CA THR A 449 -16.51 -16.40 -23.11
C THR A 449 -15.76 -15.14 -23.55
N ALA A 450 -14.46 -15.24 -23.79
CA ALA A 450 -13.64 -14.14 -24.27
C ALA A 450 -14.05 -13.65 -25.68
N GLY A 451 -14.64 -14.51 -26.50
CA GLY A 451 -15.27 -14.12 -27.77
C GLY A 451 -16.56 -13.29 -27.59
N ALA A 452 -17.26 -13.44 -26.48
CA ALA A 452 -18.54 -12.79 -26.18
C ALA A 452 -18.42 -11.55 -25.27
N CYS A 453 -17.25 -11.29 -24.70
CA CYS A 453 -16.96 -10.21 -23.77
C CYS A 453 -15.75 -9.39 -24.23
N ASP A 454 -15.61 -8.19 -23.70
CA ASP A 454 -14.44 -7.35 -23.95
C ASP A 454 -13.25 -7.78 -23.10
N ARG A 455 -13.53 -8.29 -21.90
CA ARG A 455 -12.53 -8.84 -20.96
C ARG A 455 -13.06 -10.01 -20.18
N VAL A 456 -12.17 -10.97 -19.91
CA VAL A 456 -12.42 -12.11 -19.02
C VAL A 456 -11.32 -12.19 -17.97
N LEU A 457 -11.73 -12.14 -16.70
CA LEU A 457 -10.88 -12.41 -15.56
C LEU A 457 -11.09 -13.85 -15.13
N VAL A 458 -10.02 -14.65 -15.04
CA VAL A 458 -10.06 -16.04 -14.57
C VAL A 458 -9.38 -16.10 -13.22
N LEU A 459 -10.16 -16.42 -12.18
CA LEU A 459 -9.67 -16.55 -10.81
C LEU A 459 -9.38 -18.03 -10.51
N LEU A 460 -8.16 -18.33 -10.13
CA LEU A 460 -7.70 -19.67 -9.79
C LEU A 460 -7.12 -19.71 -8.38
N ALA A 461 -7.38 -20.79 -7.64
CA ALA A 461 -6.61 -21.14 -6.46
C ALA A 461 -5.35 -21.90 -6.93
N ARG A 462 -4.18 -21.33 -6.71
CA ARG A 462 -2.92 -21.93 -7.15
C ARG A 462 -1.83 -21.68 -6.13
N ASP A 463 -1.03 -22.70 -5.85
CA ASP A 463 0.19 -22.52 -5.08
C ASP A 463 1.21 -21.73 -5.91
N SER A 464 1.38 -20.48 -5.55
CA SER A 464 2.32 -19.52 -6.15
C SER A 464 3.52 -19.28 -5.23
N GLY A 465 3.60 -19.98 -4.10
CA GLY A 465 4.60 -19.78 -3.05
C GLY A 465 4.45 -18.45 -2.31
N LEU A 466 3.33 -17.75 -2.48
CA LEU A 466 2.95 -16.56 -1.72
C LEU A 466 2.39 -16.93 -0.34
N LEU A 467 2.11 -15.94 0.47
CA LEU A 467 1.35 -16.12 1.71
C LEU A 467 -0.13 -16.41 1.41
N PRO A 468 -0.87 -17.10 2.30
CA PRO A 468 -2.31 -17.33 2.12
C PRO A 468 -3.05 -16.02 1.82
N GLY A 469 -3.85 -16.00 0.75
CA GLY A 469 -4.53 -14.80 0.26
C GLY A 469 -3.70 -13.90 -0.63
N GLY A 470 -2.41 -14.15 -0.81
CA GLY A 470 -1.55 -13.46 -1.78
C GLY A 470 -2.09 -13.62 -3.20
N LEU A 471 -1.95 -12.59 -4.03
CA LEU A 471 -2.46 -12.53 -5.40
C LEU A 471 -1.31 -12.43 -6.40
N ALA A 472 -1.29 -13.33 -7.38
CA ALA A 472 -0.41 -13.26 -8.54
C ALA A 472 -1.22 -13.00 -9.80
N ARG A 473 -0.75 -12.10 -10.66
CA ARG A 473 -1.38 -11.78 -11.95
C ARG A 473 -0.57 -12.40 -13.08
N HIS A 474 -1.24 -13.11 -13.97
CA HIS A 474 -0.66 -13.69 -15.16
C HIS A 474 -1.33 -13.11 -16.41
N SER A 475 -0.59 -12.36 -17.21
CA SER A 475 -1.08 -11.74 -18.46
C SER A 475 -1.11 -12.69 -19.66
N LYS A 476 -0.51 -13.89 -19.55
CA LYS A 476 -0.61 -14.95 -20.56
C LYS A 476 -1.17 -16.20 -19.89
N PRO A 477 -2.44 -16.55 -20.14
CA PRO A 477 -2.98 -17.82 -19.65
C PRO A 477 -2.24 -18.97 -20.31
N GLU A 478 -1.95 -20.03 -19.54
CA GLU A 478 -1.23 -21.24 -20.00
C GLU A 478 -1.91 -21.94 -21.19
N PHE A 479 -3.19 -21.61 -21.45
CA PHE A 479 -4.03 -22.16 -22.51
C PHE A 479 -4.17 -21.24 -23.74
N ALA A 480 -3.42 -20.14 -23.82
CA ALA A 480 -3.55 -19.16 -24.91
C ALA A 480 -2.65 -19.46 -26.12
N VAL A 481 -2.06 -20.64 -26.21
CA VAL A 481 -1.04 -20.96 -27.22
C VAL A 481 -1.59 -21.00 -28.66
N GLU A 482 -2.92 -21.07 -28.86
CA GLU A 482 -3.51 -21.25 -30.20
C GLU A 482 -4.53 -20.20 -30.65
N SER A 483 -4.79 -19.16 -29.85
CA SER A 483 -5.94 -18.27 -30.13
C SER A 483 -5.57 -16.81 -30.25
N GLY A 484 -4.99 -16.40 -31.37
CA GLY A 484 -4.77 -15.03 -31.89
C GLY A 484 -5.34 -13.85 -31.07
N ASP A 485 -6.28 -13.13 -31.61
CA ASP A 485 -6.87 -11.87 -31.12
C ASP A 485 -7.60 -11.95 -29.73
N VAL A 486 -8.02 -13.14 -29.33
CA VAL A 486 -8.82 -13.35 -28.10
C VAL A 486 -7.96 -13.48 -26.84
N ALA A 487 -6.70 -13.89 -27.00
CA ALA A 487 -5.79 -14.11 -25.86
C ALA A 487 -5.49 -12.82 -25.07
N GLY A 488 -5.45 -11.68 -25.74
CA GLY A 488 -5.25 -10.36 -25.12
C GLY A 488 -6.39 -9.90 -24.21
N LYS A 489 -7.56 -10.55 -24.32
CA LYS A 489 -8.74 -10.23 -23.49
C LYS A 489 -8.80 -11.03 -22.18
N ILE A 490 -7.91 -11.99 -21.97
CA ILE A 490 -7.96 -12.88 -20.81
C ILE A 490 -6.85 -12.50 -19.83
N THR A 491 -7.23 -12.28 -18.57
CA THR A 491 -6.31 -12.08 -17.45
C THR A 491 -6.54 -13.17 -16.41
N THR A 492 -5.49 -13.87 -16.02
CA THR A 492 -5.56 -14.87 -14.95
C THR A 492 -5.07 -14.27 -13.63
N LEU A 493 -5.87 -14.41 -12.60
CA LEU A 493 -5.56 -14.05 -11.22
C LEU A 493 -5.40 -15.33 -10.42
N ALA A 494 -4.20 -15.62 -9.93
CA ALA A 494 -3.92 -16.77 -9.08
C ALA A 494 -3.91 -16.32 -7.61
N VAL A 495 -4.80 -16.86 -6.80
CA VAL A 495 -4.87 -16.61 -5.36
C VAL A 495 -4.21 -17.77 -4.63
N GLN A 496 -3.29 -17.46 -3.71
CA GLN A 496 -2.66 -18.44 -2.85
C GLN A 496 -3.68 -18.98 -1.85
N PRO A 497 -4.03 -20.27 -1.87
CA PRO A 497 -4.95 -20.84 -0.89
C PRO A 497 -4.30 -20.98 0.49
N ASP A 498 -5.12 -21.03 1.54
CA ASP A 498 -4.68 -21.48 2.85
C ASP A 498 -4.47 -23.02 2.84
N ALA A 499 -3.47 -23.48 3.55
CA ALA A 499 -3.08 -24.90 3.57
C ALA A 499 -4.19 -25.84 4.10
N VAL A 500 -5.10 -25.33 4.93
CA VAL A 500 -6.14 -26.12 5.61
C VAL A 500 -7.53 -25.89 5.04
N GLY A 501 -7.87 -24.65 4.68
CA GLY A 501 -9.25 -24.26 4.30
C GLY A 501 -9.39 -23.69 2.89
N GLY A 502 -8.37 -23.71 2.06
CA GLY A 502 -8.38 -23.07 0.75
C GLY A 502 -8.66 -21.57 0.87
N ILE A 503 -9.41 -20.98 -0.08
CA ILE A 503 -9.81 -19.56 -0.01
C ILE A 503 -10.88 -19.33 1.06
N ALA A 504 -11.70 -20.33 1.37
CA ALA A 504 -12.70 -20.26 2.44
C ALA A 504 -12.05 -20.13 3.84
N GLY A 505 -10.81 -20.61 4.03
CA GLY A 505 -10.04 -20.48 5.27
C GLY A 505 -9.44 -19.09 5.50
N LEU A 506 -9.44 -18.20 4.50
CA LEU A 506 -8.92 -16.84 4.65
C LEU A 506 -9.76 -16.03 5.64
N ASP A 507 -9.09 -15.22 6.47
CA ASP A 507 -9.78 -14.31 7.37
C ASP A 507 -10.62 -13.26 6.61
N ALA A 508 -11.58 -12.65 7.32
CA ALA A 508 -12.52 -11.71 6.71
C ALA A 508 -11.84 -10.47 6.10
N ARG A 509 -10.76 -10.00 6.71
CA ARG A 509 -9.99 -8.84 6.22
C ARG A 509 -9.29 -9.14 4.90
N THR A 510 -8.57 -10.26 4.85
CA THR A 510 -7.88 -10.72 3.63
C THR A 510 -8.86 -10.97 2.48
N ARG A 511 -10.02 -11.59 2.76
CA ARG A 511 -11.08 -11.76 1.76
C ARG A 511 -11.61 -10.43 1.25
N SER A 512 -11.90 -9.48 2.15
CA SER A 512 -12.40 -8.16 1.75
C SER A 512 -11.39 -7.39 0.91
N ALA A 513 -10.10 -7.42 1.25
CA ALA A 513 -9.05 -6.81 0.46
C ALA A 513 -8.91 -7.47 -0.92
N LEU A 514 -9.01 -8.81 -0.99
CA LEU A 514 -9.01 -9.55 -2.25
C LEU A 514 -10.22 -9.17 -3.13
N ALA A 515 -11.41 -9.06 -2.54
CA ALA A 515 -12.61 -8.60 -3.24
C ALA A 515 -12.42 -7.19 -3.81
N ASP A 516 -11.82 -6.26 -3.05
CA ASP A 516 -11.53 -4.90 -3.51
C ASP A 516 -10.57 -4.88 -4.71
N HIS A 517 -9.57 -5.76 -4.72
CA HIS A 517 -8.68 -5.89 -5.87
C HIS A 517 -9.40 -6.41 -7.11
N ILE A 518 -10.19 -7.47 -6.98
CA ILE A 518 -10.95 -8.05 -8.08
C ILE A 518 -11.96 -7.05 -8.64
N VAL A 519 -12.69 -6.34 -7.77
CA VAL A 519 -13.65 -5.30 -8.17
C VAL A 519 -12.95 -4.18 -8.94
N ARG A 520 -11.81 -3.71 -8.48
CA ARG A 520 -11.01 -2.69 -9.18
C ARG A 520 -10.56 -3.18 -10.56
N GLU A 521 -10.07 -4.41 -10.66
CA GLU A 521 -9.71 -5.02 -11.94
C GLU A 521 -10.91 -5.07 -12.90
N MET A 522 -12.10 -5.47 -12.43
CA MET A 522 -13.31 -5.49 -13.25
C MET A 522 -13.76 -4.10 -13.69
N ALA A 523 -13.63 -3.11 -12.83
CA ALA A 523 -14.08 -1.73 -13.09
C ALA A 523 -13.13 -0.92 -13.98
N SER A 524 -11.84 -1.27 -14.02
CA SER A 524 -10.77 -0.51 -14.70
C SER A 524 -10.65 -0.78 -16.20
N TYR A 525 -11.33 -1.81 -16.71
CA TYR A 525 -11.27 -2.19 -18.13
C TYR A 525 -12.32 -1.42 -18.99
#